data_5e57330ab846eb6a8f362cb42e14954b
#
_entry.id   5e57330ab846eb6a8f362cb42e14954b
#
_cell.length_a   1.000
_cell.length_b   1.000
_cell.length_c   1.000
_cell.angle_alpha   90.00
_cell.angle_beta   90.00
_cell.angle_gamma   90.00
#
_symmetry.space_group_name_H-M   'P 1'
#
loop_
_entity.id
_entity.type
_entity.pdbx_description
1 polymer ?
#
loop_
_entity_poly.entity_id
_entity_poly.type
_entity_poly.pdbx_seq_one_letter_code
_entity_poly.pdbx_strand_id
1 'polypeptide(L)'
;MSTLVIETSDGIRSIAINKPAKRNSLSADTLQELSTALEDADKDPDVRVILIHGLPTIFSAGSDLEEIVAGNKISAGVDNARHLISVADNVRKPLIAAVNGPAVGLAVTLLMACDLVYCGKHALFSLPFTALGETPLFGITQRLIAECGYHHAAEKLLLSEPITAEQAVALHIANGV
;
A
#
# COMPACT_ATOMS: atom_id res chain seq x y z
N MET A 1 2.35 -10.67 18.47
CA MET A 1 1.71 -9.35 18.66
C MET A 1 1.19 -8.92 17.30
N SER A 2 -0.05 -8.41 17.21
CA SER A 2 -0.59 -7.89 15.96
C SER A 2 0.28 -6.76 15.42
N THR A 3 0.46 -6.73 14.10
CA THR A 3 1.18 -5.66 13.39
C THR A 3 0.27 -4.51 13.02
N LEU A 4 -1.02 -4.63 13.35
CA LEU A 4 -2.05 -3.62 13.08
C LEU A 4 -2.63 -3.08 14.38
N VAL A 5 -3.00 -1.79 14.34
CA VAL A 5 -3.91 -1.17 15.31
C VAL A 5 -5.21 -0.88 14.57
N ILE A 6 -6.32 -1.42 15.06
CA ILE A 6 -7.64 -1.30 14.43
C ILE A 6 -8.59 -0.63 15.41
N GLU A 7 -9.22 0.43 14.95
CA GLU A 7 -10.20 1.20 15.72
C GLU A 7 -11.45 1.47 14.87
N THR A 8 -12.60 1.56 15.51
CA THR A 8 -13.85 1.93 14.83
C THR A 8 -14.52 3.06 15.60
N SER A 9 -14.78 4.15 14.94
CA SER A 9 -15.52 5.28 15.48
C SER A 9 -16.34 5.95 14.38
N ASP A 10 -17.55 6.34 14.68
CA ASP A 10 -18.45 7.08 13.78
C ASP A 10 -18.67 6.45 12.41
N GLY A 11 -18.58 5.12 12.33
CA GLY A 11 -18.70 4.37 11.08
C GLY A 11 -17.43 4.33 10.24
N ILE A 12 -16.29 4.76 10.78
CA ILE A 12 -14.97 4.68 10.15
C ILE A 12 -14.18 3.56 10.82
N ARG A 13 -13.74 2.59 10.04
CA ARG A 13 -12.75 1.57 10.46
C ARG A 13 -11.37 2.09 10.09
N SER A 14 -10.59 2.48 11.08
CA SER A 14 -9.18 2.85 10.93
C SER A 14 -8.31 1.62 11.11
N ILE A 15 -7.43 1.35 10.13
CA ILE A 15 -6.48 0.25 10.12
C ILE A 15 -5.08 0.86 9.99
N ALA A 16 -4.34 0.92 11.09
CA ALA A 16 -2.99 1.44 11.12
C ALA A 16 -1.97 0.31 11.03
N ILE A 17 -1.05 0.39 10.07
CA ILE A 17 0.14 -0.48 10.06
C ILE A 17 1.08 0.03 11.15
N ASN A 18 1.37 -0.81 12.15
CA ASN A 18 2.13 -0.43 13.33
C ASN A 18 3.25 -1.44 13.64
N LYS A 19 4.28 -1.43 12.81
CA LYS A 19 5.49 -2.26 12.93
C LYS A 19 6.75 -1.38 12.84
N PRO A 20 6.95 -0.44 13.81
CA PRO A 20 8.00 0.58 13.73
C PRO A 20 9.40 0.00 13.63
N ALA A 21 9.70 -1.10 14.33
CA ALA A 21 11.00 -1.76 14.32
C ALA A 21 11.43 -2.27 12.93
N LYS A 22 10.46 -2.50 12.04
CA LYS A 22 10.66 -2.97 10.66
C LYS A 22 10.18 -1.95 9.62
N ARG A 23 10.04 -0.68 10.00
CA ARG A 23 9.57 0.40 9.12
C ARG A 23 8.27 0.05 8.39
N ASN A 24 7.34 -0.59 9.09
CA ASN A 24 6.07 -1.06 8.54
C ASN A 24 6.23 -1.99 7.33
N SER A 25 7.28 -2.85 7.30
CA SER A 25 7.43 -3.85 6.25
C SER A 25 6.24 -4.83 6.24
N LEU A 26 5.81 -5.17 5.05
CA LEU A 26 4.70 -6.07 4.77
C LEU A 26 5.21 -7.52 4.69
N SER A 27 5.35 -8.15 5.85
CA SER A 27 5.64 -9.59 5.97
C SER A 27 4.41 -10.41 5.58
N ALA A 28 4.59 -11.71 5.32
CA ALA A 28 3.50 -12.61 5.00
C ALA A 28 2.36 -12.54 6.05
N ASP A 29 2.72 -12.47 7.33
CA ASP A 29 1.75 -12.36 8.42
C ASP A 29 1.03 -11.00 8.41
N THR A 30 1.75 -9.89 8.16
CA THR A 30 1.14 -8.54 8.05
C THR A 30 0.18 -8.44 6.86
N LEU A 31 0.53 -9.04 5.73
CA LEU A 31 -0.34 -9.10 4.55
C LEU A 31 -1.63 -9.87 4.84
N GLN A 32 -1.53 -10.99 5.56
CA GLN A 32 -2.68 -11.77 5.97
C GLN A 32 -3.56 -11.00 6.96
N GLU A 33 -2.97 -10.35 7.97
CA GLU A 33 -3.70 -9.51 8.93
C GLU A 33 -4.44 -8.36 8.22
N LEU A 34 -3.81 -7.68 7.26
CA LEU A 34 -4.44 -6.61 6.47
C LEU A 34 -5.61 -7.13 5.64
N SER A 35 -5.46 -8.26 4.96
CA SER A 35 -6.54 -8.87 4.18
C SER A 35 -7.74 -9.17 5.06
N THR A 36 -7.52 -9.84 6.20
CA THR A 36 -8.58 -10.15 7.17
C THR A 36 -9.25 -8.89 7.69
N ALA A 37 -8.46 -7.86 8.05
CA ALA A 37 -9.01 -6.60 8.56
C ALA A 37 -9.89 -5.87 7.54
N LEU A 38 -9.52 -5.90 6.25
CA LEU A 38 -10.33 -5.34 5.17
C LEU A 38 -11.63 -6.12 4.95
N GLU A 39 -11.55 -7.45 4.92
CA GLU A 39 -12.71 -8.32 4.77
C GLU A 39 -13.71 -8.15 5.92
N ASP A 40 -13.20 -8.08 7.15
CA ASP A 40 -14.03 -7.89 8.35
C ASP A 40 -14.68 -6.50 8.33
N ALA A 41 -13.93 -5.46 7.94
CA ALA A 41 -14.47 -4.11 7.80
C ALA A 41 -15.56 -4.05 6.72
N ASP A 42 -15.38 -4.74 5.59
CA ASP A 42 -16.37 -4.76 4.50
C ASP A 42 -17.68 -5.47 4.92
N LYS A 43 -17.60 -6.50 5.75
CA LYS A 43 -18.76 -7.26 6.25
C LYS A 43 -19.47 -6.58 7.42
N ASP A 44 -18.80 -5.73 8.18
CA ASP A 44 -19.34 -5.09 9.39
C ASP A 44 -20.41 -4.03 9.05
N PRO A 45 -21.68 -4.18 9.45
CA PRO A 45 -22.74 -3.24 9.12
C PRO A 45 -22.56 -1.85 9.75
N ASP A 46 -21.78 -1.74 10.83
CA ASP A 46 -21.52 -0.48 11.51
C ASP A 46 -20.38 0.33 10.85
N VAL A 47 -19.63 -0.27 9.92
CA VAL A 47 -18.58 0.38 9.15
C VAL A 47 -19.11 0.91 7.83
N ARG A 48 -18.89 2.19 7.56
CA ARG A 48 -19.27 2.87 6.30
C ARG A 48 -18.08 3.20 5.42
N VAL A 49 -16.92 3.42 6.03
CA VAL A 49 -15.68 3.83 5.36
C VAL A 49 -14.50 3.10 6.00
N ILE A 50 -13.54 2.70 5.20
CA ILE A 50 -12.29 2.08 5.65
C ILE A 50 -11.15 3.05 5.39
N LEU A 51 -10.34 3.30 6.42
CA LEU A 51 -9.16 4.16 6.36
C LEU A 51 -7.92 3.32 6.65
N ILE A 52 -6.99 3.25 5.69
CA ILE A 52 -5.66 2.65 5.92
C ILE A 52 -4.64 3.75 6.11
N HIS A 53 -3.78 3.63 7.12
CA HIS A 53 -2.67 4.53 7.31
C HIS A 53 -1.46 3.83 7.93
N GLY A 54 -0.32 4.50 7.92
CA GLY A 54 0.89 4.06 8.61
C GLY A 54 1.17 4.87 9.86
N LEU A 55 2.45 4.93 10.22
CA LEU A 55 2.96 5.79 11.28
C LEU A 55 3.14 7.24 10.77
N PRO A 56 3.30 8.23 11.67
CA PRO A 56 3.51 9.62 11.26
C PRO A 56 4.72 9.85 10.36
N THR A 57 5.73 8.97 10.41
CA THR A 57 6.99 9.12 9.67
C THR A 57 7.15 8.14 8.51
N ILE A 58 6.28 7.16 8.38
CA ILE A 58 6.34 6.15 7.33
C ILE A 58 4.98 5.48 7.12
N PHE A 59 4.56 5.37 5.89
CA PHE A 59 3.41 4.53 5.55
C PHE A 59 3.82 3.04 5.60
N SER A 60 4.73 2.64 4.70
CA SER A 60 5.29 1.29 4.68
C SER A 60 6.54 1.19 3.79
N ALA A 61 7.54 0.45 4.23
CA ALA A 61 8.73 0.11 3.44
C ALA A 61 8.48 -0.95 2.35
N GLY A 62 7.23 -1.42 2.19
CA GLY A 62 6.90 -2.46 1.22
C GLY A 62 7.20 -3.87 1.72
N SER A 63 7.43 -4.80 0.80
CA SER A 63 7.68 -6.20 1.11
C SER A 63 8.84 -6.38 2.11
N ASP A 64 8.73 -7.38 2.99
CA ASP A 64 9.78 -7.69 3.96
C ASP A 64 10.95 -8.41 3.25
N LEU A 65 12.03 -7.66 2.98
CA LEU A 65 13.19 -8.16 2.26
C LEU A 65 13.92 -9.29 3.02
N GLU A 66 13.83 -9.34 4.34
CA GLU A 66 14.44 -10.42 5.11
C GLU A 66 13.74 -11.76 4.83
N GLU A 67 12.40 -11.75 4.68
CA GLU A 67 11.65 -12.95 4.28
C GLU A 67 11.98 -13.38 2.86
N ILE A 68 12.19 -12.43 1.94
CA ILE A 68 12.56 -12.69 0.55
C ILE A 68 13.95 -13.32 0.48
N VAL A 69 14.94 -12.72 1.13
CA VAL A 69 16.34 -13.21 1.11
C VAL A 69 16.48 -14.55 1.82
N ALA A 70 15.77 -14.78 2.92
CA ALA A 70 15.82 -16.03 3.66
C ALA A 70 15.25 -17.23 2.89
N GLY A 71 14.60 -17.00 1.73
CA GLY A 71 13.95 -18.05 0.94
C GLY A 71 12.77 -18.71 1.66
N ASN A 72 12.52 -18.30 2.89
CA ASN A 72 11.44 -18.80 3.71
C ASN A 72 10.17 -18.02 3.38
N LYS A 73 9.13 -18.73 2.96
CA LYS A 73 7.80 -18.14 2.67
C LYS A 73 7.72 -17.19 1.45
N ILE A 74 8.64 -17.24 0.48
CA ILE A 74 8.53 -16.41 -0.74
C ILE A 74 7.16 -16.66 -1.41
N SER A 75 6.76 -17.91 -1.60
CA SER A 75 5.46 -18.25 -2.18
C SER A 75 4.31 -17.72 -1.32
N ALA A 76 4.35 -17.91 -0.02
CA ALA A 76 3.32 -17.42 0.90
C ALA A 76 3.25 -15.88 0.90
N GLY A 77 4.39 -15.19 0.87
CA GLY A 77 4.43 -13.73 0.77
C GLY A 77 3.80 -13.22 -0.55
N VAL A 78 4.11 -13.85 -1.67
CA VAL A 78 3.53 -13.52 -2.98
C VAL A 78 2.02 -13.81 -3.01
N ASP A 79 1.60 -14.95 -2.48
CA ASP A 79 0.18 -15.33 -2.47
C ASP A 79 -0.63 -14.45 -1.54
N ASN A 80 -0.11 -14.10 -0.36
CA ASN A 80 -0.76 -13.18 0.58
C ASN A 80 -0.82 -11.75 0.00
N ALA A 81 0.23 -11.30 -0.70
CA ALA A 81 0.21 -10.00 -1.38
C ALA A 81 -0.83 -9.96 -2.50
N ARG A 82 -0.92 -11.02 -3.32
CA ARG A 82 -1.95 -11.15 -4.34
C ARG A 82 -3.34 -11.14 -3.73
N HIS A 83 -3.52 -11.87 -2.64
CA HIS A 83 -4.79 -11.92 -1.92
C HIS A 83 -5.17 -10.54 -1.36
N LEU A 84 -4.24 -9.83 -0.71
CA LEU A 84 -4.47 -8.48 -0.19
C LEU A 84 -4.92 -7.51 -1.28
N ILE A 85 -4.22 -7.47 -2.42
CA ILE A 85 -4.60 -6.59 -3.53
C ILE A 85 -5.98 -6.99 -4.08
N SER A 86 -6.25 -8.29 -4.22
CA SER A 86 -7.57 -8.76 -4.63
C SER A 86 -8.67 -8.37 -3.64
N VAL A 87 -8.43 -8.46 -2.35
CA VAL A 87 -9.40 -8.02 -1.32
C VAL A 87 -9.62 -6.53 -1.43
N ALA A 88 -8.56 -5.72 -1.51
CA ALA A 88 -8.66 -4.27 -1.64
C ALA A 88 -9.46 -3.85 -2.89
N ASP A 89 -9.26 -4.52 -4.03
CA ASP A 89 -10.01 -4.28 -5.27
C ASP A 89 -11.50 -4.64 -5.18
N ASN A 90 -11.89 -5.52 -4.27
CA ASN A 90 -13.26 -6.02 -4.15
C ASN A 90 -14.01 -5.50 -2.92
N VAL A 91 -13.38 -4.67 -2.10
CA VAL A 91 -14.06 -3.97 -0.99
C VAL A 91 -15.17 -3.11 -1.58
N ARG A 92 -16.38 -3.22 -1.02
CA ARG A 92 -17.58 -2.50 -1.48
C ARG A 92 -17.77 -1.14 -0.81
N LYS A 93 -17.03 -0.90 0.27
CA LYS A 93 -17.04 0.35 1.02
C LYS A 93 -15.89 1.24 0.54
N PRO A 94 -16.05 2.58 0.60
CA PRO A 94 -14.95 3.48 0.26
C PRO A 94 -13.69 3.14 1.05
N LEU A 95 -12.60 2.88 0.33
CA LEU A 95 -11.27 2.57 0.87
C LEU A 95 -10.37 3.78 0.68
N ILE A 96 -9.97 4.39 1.77
CA ILE A 96 -9.18 5.62 1.79
C ILE A 96 -7.81 5.33 2.36
N ALA A 97 -6.76 5.91 1.80
CA ALA A 97 -5.42 5.86 2.36
C ALA A 97 -4.94 7.24 2.81
N ALA A 98 -4.36 7.30 4.02
CA ALA A 98 -3.64 8.47 4.52
C ALA A 98 -2.15 8.15 4.61
N VAL A 99 -1.35 8.80 3.77
CA VAL A 99 0.06 8.48 3.56
C VAL A 99 0.95 9.53 4.17
N ASN A 100 1.54 9.25 5.33
CA ASN A 100 2.61 10.07 5.90
C ASN A 100 3.96 9.38 5.69
N GLY A 101 4.95 10.13 5.16
CA GLY A 101 6.28 9.61 4.88
C GLY A 101 6.33 8.60 3.72
N PRO A 102 7.37 7.78 3.64
CA PRO A 102 7.59 6.87 2.51
C PRO A 102 6.57 5.73 2.39
N ALA A 103 6.17 5.45 1.15
CA ALA A 103 5.45 4.26 0.70
C ALA A 103 6.27 3.61 -0.43
N VAL A 104 6.64 2.33 -0.29
CA VAL A 104 7.60 1.68 -1.19
C VAL A 104 7.04 0.39 -1.79
N GLY A 105 7.24 0.19 -3.08
CA GLY A 105 6.95 -1.06 -3.79
C GLY A 105 5.51 -1.54 -3.62
N LEU A 106 5.32 -2.68 -2.96
CA LEU A 106 4.00 -3.26 -2.69
C LEU A 106 3.06 -2.31 -1.94
N ALA A 107 3.60 -1.43 -1.09
CA ALA A 107 2.79 -0.42 -0.42
C ALA A 107 2.16 0.56 -1.42
N VAL A 108 2.92 1.00 -2.44
CA VAL A 108 2.35 1.83 -3.52
C VAL A 108 1.31 1.06 -4.32
N THR A 109 1.55 -0.24 -4.58
CA THR A 109 0.57 -1.08 -5.27
C THR A 109 -0.75 -1.16 -4.50
N LEU A 110 -0.70 -1.26 -3.17
CA LEU A 110 -1.89 -1.24 -2.32
C LEU A 110 -2.61 0.12 -2.40
N LEU A 111 -1.85 1.23 -2.39
CA LEU A 111 -2.45 2.57 -2.52
C LEU A 111 -3.20 2.73 -3.84
N MET A 112 -2.72 2.13 -4.93
CA MET A 112 -3.41 2.15 -6.24
C MET A 112 -4.67 1.28 -6.28
N ALA A 113 -4.97 0.54 -5.22
CA ALA A 113 -6.23 -0.18 -5.04
C ALA A 113 -7.22 0.58 -4.13
N CYS A 114 -6.81 1.73 -3.57
CA CYS A 114 -7.67 2.59 -2.76
C CYS A 114 -8.48 3.55 -3.66
N ASP A 115 -9.71 3.88 -3.23
CA ASP A 115 -10.56 4.86 -3.95
C ASP A 115 -10.02 6.28 -3.81
N LEU A 116 -9.45 6.62 -2.65
CA LEU A 116 -8.88 7.94 -2.38
C LEU A 116 -7.54 7.80 -1.66
N VAL A 117 -6.57 8.60 -2.08
CA VAL A 117 -5.24 8.68 -1.46
C VAL A 117 -4.94 10.13 -1.11
N TYR A 118 -4.77 10.41 0.16
CA TYR A 118 -4.28 11.71 0.65
C TYR A 118 -2.90 11.53 1.26
N CYS A 119 -2.02 12.48 1.04
CA CYS A 119 -0.65 12.37 1.53
C CYS A 119 -0.19 13.63 2.27
N GLY A 120 0.69 13.46 3.24
CA GLY A 120 1.37 14.57 3.89
C GLY A 120 2.53 15.10 3.04
N LYS A 121 2.98 16.32 3.31
CA LYS A 121 4.06 17.01 2.56
C LYS A 121 5.38 16.23 2.45
N HIS A 122 5.63 15.31 3.38
CA HIS A 122 6.85 14.49 3.41
C HIS A 122 6.63 13.07 2.86
N ALA A 123 5.48 12.82 2.24
CA ALA A 123 5.25 11.54 1.57
C ALA A 123 6.17 11.39 0.36
N LEU A 124 6.70 10.17 0.20
CA LEU A 124 7.49 9.77 -0.96
C LEU A 124 6.97 8.41 -1.42
N PHE A 125 6.68 8.30 -2.70
CA PHE A 125 6.25 7.05 -3.30
C PHE A 125 7.40 6.51 -4.13
N SER A 126 7.79 5.26 -3.92
CA SER A 126 8.94 4.67 -4.60
C SER A 126 8.60 3.29 -5.17
N LEU A 127 9.04 3.05 -6.40
CA LEU A 127 8.82 1.79 -7.13
C LEU A 127 10.18 1.20 -7.57
N PRO A 128 11.02 0.71 -6.64
CA PRO A 128 12.42 0.37 -6.90
C PRO A 128 12.60 -1.02 -7.55
N PHE A 129 11.64 -1.51 -8.33
CA PHE A 129 11.66 -2.86 -8.88
C PHE A 129 12.89 -3.10 -9.75
N THR A 130 13.18 -2.23 -10.72
CA THR A 130 14.34 -2.37 -11.61
C THR A 130 15.66 -2.26 -10.86
N ALA A 131 15.75 -1.37 -9.86
CA ALA A 131 16.94 -1.22 -9.03
C ALA A 131 17.23 -2.47 -8.19
N LEU A 132 16.20 -3.26 -7.85
CA LEU A 132 16.31 -4.52 -7.13
C LEU A 132 16.39 -5.74 -8.06
N GLY A 133 16.34 -5.55 -9.39
CA GLY A 133 16.29 -6.64 -10.35
C GLY A 133 14.99 -7.43 -10.33
N GLU A 134 13.90 -6.81 -9.85
CA GLU A 134 12.59 -7.42 -9.71
C GLU A 134 11.63 -6.94 -10.80
N THR A 135 10.62 -7.76 -11.06
CA THR A 135 9.50 -7.40 -11.94
C THR A 135 8.37 -6.83 -11.11
N PRO A 136 7.76 -5.69 -11.52
CA PRO A 136 6.56 -5.18 -10.88
C PRO A 136 5.41 -6.20 -10.92
N LEU A 137 4.78 -6.47 -9.76
CA LEU A 137 3.73 -7.47 -9.62
C LEU A 137 2.37 -6.84 -9.29
N PHE A 138 1.33 -7.68 -9.29
CA PHE A 138 -0.02 -7.33 -8.83
C PHE A 138 -0.69 -6.17 -9.57
N GLY A 139 -0.38 -6.04 -10.87
CA GLY A 139 -1.05 -5.08 -11.76
C GLY A 139 -0.58 -3.63 -11.65
N ILE A 140 0.48 -3.34 -10.86
CA ILE A 140 0.97 -1.95 -10.69
C ILE A 140 1.32 -1.27 -12.01
N THR A 141 1.86 -1.99 -12.99
CA THR A 141 2.19 -1.45 -14.32
C THR A 141 0.96 -0.93 -15.05
N GLN A 142 -0.13 -1.69 -15.04
CA GLN A 142 -1.38 -1.30 -15.70
C GLN A 142 -2.06 -0.14 -14.96
N ARG A 143 -2.10 -0.20 -13.62
CA ARG A 143 -2.70 0.84 -12.78
C ARG A 143 -1.97 2.17 -12.96
N LEU A 144 -0.64 2.16 -12.87
CA LEU A 144 0.14 3.37 -13.01
C LEU A 144 -0.02 4.00 -14.41
N ILE A 145 -0.07 3.18 -15.47
CA ILE A 145 -0.35 3.66 -16.83
C ILE A 145 -1.75 4.28 -16.94
N ALA A 146 -2.74 3.68 -16.29
CA ALA A 146 -4.11 4.18 -16.31
C ALA A 146 -4.23 5.55 -15.63
N GLU A 147 -3.50 5.76 -14.51
CA GLU A 147 -3.54 7.01 -13.74
C GLU A 147 -2.70 8.13 -14.39
N CYS A 148 -1.43 7.88 -14.68
CA CYS A 148 -0.51 8.94 -15.12
C CYS A 148 -0.06 8.85 -16.59
N GLY A 149 -0.56 7.88 -17.33
CA GLY A 149 -0.17 7.65 -18.73
C GLY A 149 1.18 6.92 -18.88
N TYR A 150 1.41 6.41 -20.11
CA TYR A 150 2.52 5.50 -20.38
C TYR A 150 3.90 6.10 -20.07
N HIS A 151 4.19 7.32 -20.51
CA HIS A 151 5.53 7.89 -20.36
C HIS A 151 5.91 8.15 -18.91
N HIS A 152 5.00 8.68 -18.10
CA HIS A 152 5.25 8.87 -16.68
C HIS A 152 5.36 7.54 -15.93
N ALA A 153 4.49 6.59 -16.23
CA ALA A 153 4.58 5.25 -15.65
C ALA A 153 5.91 4.56 -15.99
N ALA A 154 6.33 4.61 -17.26
CA ALA A 154 7.60 4.04 -17.72
C ALA A 154 8.81 4.71 -17.03
N GLU A 155 8.82 6.03 -16.93
CA GLU A 155 9.87 6.76 -16.21
C GLU A 155 10.01 6.27 -14.78
N LYS A 156 8.91 6.22 -14.02
CA LYS A 156 8.94 5.84 -12.61
C LYS A 156 9.26 4.37 -12.38
N LEU A 157 8.78 3.49 -13.25
CA LEU A 157 9.05 2.06 -13.15
C LEU A 157 10.46 1.67 -13.62
N LEU A 158 10.99 2.32 -14.66
CA LEU A 158 12.30 1.97 -15.23
C LEU A 158 13.46 2.66 -14.51
N LEU A 159 13.29 3.93 -14.12
CA LEU A 159 14.36 4.71 -13.49
C LEU A 159 14.31 4.61 -11.95
N SER A 160 13.22 4.11 -11.38
CA SER A 160 13.03 3.96 -9.92
C SER A 160 13.15 5.28 -9.14
N GLU A 161 12.96 6.42 -9.78
CA GLU A 161 13.00 7.71 -9.12
C GLU A 161 11.83 7.88 -8.16
N PRO A 162 12.06 8.36 -6.92
CA PRO A 162 11.00 8.65 -5.99
C PRO A 162 10.05 9.74 -6.51
N ILE A 163 8.77 9.61 -6.18
CA ILE A 163 7.70 10.55 -6.52
C ILE A 163 7.39 11.35 -5.25
N THR A 164 7.54 12.67 -5.30
CA THR A 164 7.18 13.55 -4.16
C THR A 164 5.66 13.65 -3.99
N ALA A 165 5.21 14.21 -2.87
CA ALA A 165 3.78 14.43 -2.61
C ALA A 165 3.12 15.27 -3.70
N GLU A 166 3.76 16.37 -4.13
CA GLU A 166 3.27 17.24 -5.19
C GLU A 166 3.24 16.54 -6.55
N GLN A 167 4.28 15.75 -6.85
CA GLN A 167 4.30 14.94 -8.08
C GLN A 167 3.22 13.86 -8.06
N ALA A 168 2.95 13.24 -6.90
CA ALA A 168 1.92 12.22 -6.77
C ALA A 168 0.52 12.79 -7.09
N VAL A 169 0.25 14.02 -6.66
CA VAL A 169 -1.00 14.72 -7.03
C VAL A 169 -1.03 15.05 -8.53
N ALA A 170 0.07 15.58 -9.08
CA ALA A 170 0.16 15.91 -10.50
C ALA A 170 0.04 14.66 -11.42
N LEU A 171 0.43 13.50 -10.92
CA LEU A 171 0.37 12.20 -11.61
C LEU A 171 -0.91 11.41 -11.29
N HIS A 172 -1.86 12.00 -10.59
CA HIS A 172 -3.13 11.38 -10.15
C HIS A 172 -2.96 10.12 -9.25
N ILE A 173 -1.78 9.93 -8.67
CA ILE A 173 -1.49 8.87 -7.67
C ILE A 173 -2.10 9.23 -6.32
N ALA A 174 -2.21 10.53 -6.01
CA ALA A 174 -2.85 11.04 -4.81
C ALA A 174 -3.86 12.14 -5.16
N ASN A 175 -4.91 12.25 -4.34
CA ASN A 175 -5.97 13.24 -4.50
C ASN A 175 -5.59 14.62 -3.93
N GLY A 176 -4.66 14.66 -2.98
CA GLY A 176 -4.25 15.92 -2.36
C GLY A 176 -3.14 15.74 -1.31
N VAL A 177 -2.50 16.86 -0.96
CA VAL A 177 -1.49 16.99 0.10
C VAL A 177 -2.09 17.70 1.30
#